data_5be8c12346ad4402ae892898fcb4df71
#
_entry.id   5be8c12346ad4402ae892898fcb4df71
#
_cell.length_a   1.000
_cell.length_b   1.000
_cell.length_c   1.000
_cell.angle_alpha   90.00
_cell.angle_beta   90.00
_cell.angle_gamma   90.00
#
_symmetry.space_group_name_H-M   'P 1'
#
loop_
_entity.id
_entity.type
_entity.pdbx_description
1 polymer ?
#
loop_
_entity_poly.entity_id
_entity_poly.type
_entity_poly.pdbx_seq_one_letter_code
_entity_poly.pdbx_strand_id
1 'polypeptide(L)'
;EDLLVKCQRAKALGMAIMVDFHYSDWWADPQKQNIPAAWSGHSYEQMKEDLAAHTIEVLTYLKDNGITPKWIQVGNETRNGFLWTVESNEYGWPKLDENGNTTIIESMGHVVNNPEQYAGLFAAGYDACKSVFPDAIVMVHLDNGFDKDLYDFNLGVLKAGGAKWDMIGMSLYPYWAMDGGFRDDAETTITDCIENIKHVGKKFGCDVMIVETGFLVDESKPEVMEESRRQLARVIRESIENTDGICKGVFYWEPECRPSQYKLGAFTEDGHPTVIMDAFKNWSE
;
A
#
# COMPACT_ATOMS: atom_id res chain seq x y z
N GLU A 1 -4.09 19.05 -8.33
CA GLU A 1 -5.23 19.87 -7.80
C GLU A 1 -6.15 19.00 -6.94
N ASP A 2 -6.59 17.83 -7.42
CA ASP A 2 -7.49 16.92 -6.68
C ASP A 2 -6.90 16.44 -5.33
N LEU A 3 -5.65 16.03 -5.29
CA LEU A 3 -4.93 15.65 -4.07
C LEU A 3 -5.01 16.75 -3.00
N LEU A 4 -4.77 18.01 -3.38
CA LEU A 4 -4.81 19.13 -2.44
C LEU A 4 -6.20 19.31 -1.83
N VAL A 5 -7.26 19.21 -2.65
CA VAL A 5 -8.65 19.34 -2.17
C VAL A 5 -8.97 18.26 -1.14
N LYS A 6 -8.58 17.00 -1.40
CA LYS A 6 -8.76 15.87 -0.47
C LYS A 6 -7.99 16.10 0.84
N CYS A 7 -6.73 16.51 0.74
CA CYS A 7 -5.90 16.83 1.92
C CYS A 7 -6.49 18.00 2.75
N GLN A 8 -7.00 19.04 2.10
CA GLN A 8 -7.63 20.16 2.79
C GLN A 8 -8.90 19.75 3.54
N ARG A 9 -9.73 18.88 2.94
CA ARG A 9 -10.92 18.30 3.60
C ARG A 9 -10.53 17.44 4.80
N ALA A 10 -9.57 16.55 4.64
CA ALA A 10 -9.07 15.71 5.73
C ALA A 10 -8.52 16.57 6.88
N LYS A 11 -7.72 17.58 6.58
CA LYS A 11 -7.19 18.53 7.57
C LYS A 11 -8.29 19.28 8.30
N ALA A 12 -9.31 19.74 7.60
CA ALA A 12 -10.45 20.45 8.18
C ALA A 12 -11.24 19.58 9.18
N LEU A 13 -11.23 18.26 8.98
CA LEU A 13 -11.82 17.26 9.86
C LEU A 13 -10.87 16.81 11.00
N GLY A 14 -9.65 17.37 11.08
CA GLY A 14 -8.65 16.97 12.07
C GLY A 14 -7.99 15.62 11.82
N MET A 15 -8.11 15.09 10.61
CA MET A 15 -7.49 13.81 10.24
C MET A 15 -6.00 13.98 9.99
N ALA A 16 -5.20 12.99 10.39
CA ALA A 16 -3.82 12.85 9.93
C ALA A 16 -3.81 12.36 8.46
N ILE A 17 -2.84 12.85 7.69
CA ILE A 17 -2.77 12.61 6.25
C ILE A 17 -1.62 11.66 5.95
N MET A 18 -1.88 10.65 5.14
CA MET A 18 -0.91 9.81 4.46
C MET A 18 -0.93 10.16 2.96
N VAL A 19 0.25 10.38 2.38
CA VAL A 19 0.43 10.56 0.94
C VAL A 19 1.09 9.30 0.39
N ASP A 20 0.47 8.70 -0.62
CA ASP A 20 0.96 7.49 -1.28
C ASP A 20 1.37 7.82 -2.71
N PHE A 21 2.65 7.56 -3.04
CA PHE A 21 3.20 7.77 -4.37
C PHE A 21 3.20 6.47 -5.17
N HIS A 22 2.41 6.42 -6.25
CA HIS A 22 2.36 5.27 -7.15
C HIS A 22 3.50 5.25 -8.20
N TYR A 23 4.07 6.41 -8.53
CA TYR A 23 5.11 6.58 -9.56
C TYR A 23 4.76 5.92 -10.90
N SER A 24 3.52 6.08 -11.33
CA SER A 24 3.00 5.56 -12.58
C SER A 24 1.91 6.49 -13.12
N ASP A 25 1.67 6.48 -14.44
CA ASP A 25 0.55 7.22 -15.06
C ASP A 25 -0.82 6.65 -14.68
N TRP A 26 -0.83 5.47 -14.10
CA TRP A 26 -2.00 4.77 -13.58
C TRP A 26 -1.72 4.29 -12.16
N TRP A 27 -2.75 3.89 -11.41
CA TRP A 27 -2.53 3.29 -10.10
C TRP A 27 -1.69 2.01 -10.22
N ALA A 28 -0.70 1.90 -9.36
CA ALA A 28 0.24 0.79 -9.32
C ALA A 28 -0.23 -0.28 -8.33
N ASP A 29 0.04 -1.54 -8.64
CA ASP A 29 -0.19 -2.69 -7.79
C ASP A 29 0.89 -3.75 -8.05
N PRO A 30 0.90 -4.90 -7.33
CA PRO A 30 1.95 -5.89 -7.49
C PRO A 30 2.12 -6.49 -8.89
N GLN A 31 1.13 -6.33 -9.78
CA GLN A 31 1.18 -6.87 -11.14
C GLN A 31 1.59 -5.82 -12.18
N LYS A 32 1.51 -4.55 -11.84
CA LYS A 32 1.82 -3.42 -12.74
C LYS A 32 2.40 -2.24 -11.97
N GLN A 33 3.63 -1.90 -12.30
CA GLN A 33 4.39 -0.80 -11.73
C GLN A 33 4.99 0.05 -12.87
N ASN A 34 4.18 0.25 -13.92
CA ASN A 34 4.65 0.77 -15.20
C ASN A 34 5.30 2.15 -15.03
N ILE A 35 6.49 2.28 -15.61
CA ILE A 35 7.22 3.54 -15.69
C ILE A 35 6.33 4.59 -16.38
N PRO A 36 6.20 5.81 -15.83
CA PRO A 36 5.45 6.88 -16.47
C PRO A 36 5.95 7.15 -17.90
N ALA A 37 5.03 7.42 -18.82
CA ALA A 37 5.38 7.70 -20.21
C ALA A 37 6.41 8.83 -20.36
N ALA A 38 6.34 9.84 -19.47
CA ALA A 38 7.28 10.94 -19.44
C ALA A 38 8.73 10.53 -19.08
N TRP A 39 8.90 9.37 -18.42
CA TRP A 39 10.20 8.85 -17.97
C TRP A 39 10.66 7.65 -18.81
N SER A 40 9.88 7.25 -19.81
CA SER A 40 10.21 6.11 -20.68
C SER A 40 11.54 6.33 -21.39
N GLY A 41 12.40 5.30 -21.37
CA GLY A 41 13.72 5.34 -22.00
C GLY A 41 14.78 6.13 -21.23
N HIS A 42 14.47 6.66 -20.05
CA HIS A 42 15.47 7.30 -19.22
C HIS A 42 16.43 6.27 -18.62
N SER A 43 17.69 6.69 -18.43
CA SER A 43 18.67 5.88 -17.71
C SER A 43 18.30 5.77 -16.23
N TYR A 44 18.93 4.83 -15.54
CA TYR A 44 18.73 4.67 -14.08
C TYR A 44 19.01 5.96 -13.29
N GLU A 45 20.07 6.68 -13.62
CA GLU A 45 20.40 7.94 -12.95
C GLU A 45 19.34 9.02 -13.21
N GLN A 46 18.87 9.14 -14.45
CA GLN A 46 17.77 10.04 -14.79
C GLN A 46 16.48 9.66 -14.07
N MET A 47 16.17 8.35 -13.99
CA MET A 47 14.98 7.86 -13.29
C MET A 47 14.99 8.23 -11.80
N LYS A 48 16.16 8.16 -11.13
CA LYS A 48 16.30 8.62 -9.75
C LYS A 48 16.06 10.12 -9.61
N GLU A 49 16.59 10.90 -10.56
CA GLU A 49 16.40 12.37 -10.58
C GLU A 49 14.93 12.71 -10.81
N ASP A 50 14.25 12.06 -11.75
CA ASP A 50 12.83 12.29 -12.04
C ASP A 50 11.94 11.93 -10.86
N LEU A 51 12.16 10.77 -10.24
CA LEU A 51 11.44 10.33 -9.06
C LEU A 51 11.61 11.33 -7.91
N ALA A 52 12.84 11.74 -7.63
CA ALA A 52 13.12 12.71 -6.57
C ALA A 52 12.49 14.07 -6.87
N ALA A 53 12.62 14.57 -8.10
CA ALA A 53 12.05 15.83 -8.53
C ALA A 53 10.52 15.84 -8.41
N HIS A 54 9.84 14.79 -8.90
CA HIS A 54 8.40 14.64 -8.78
C HIS A 54 7.95 14.60 -7.32
N THR A 55 8.64 13.83 -6.48
CA THR A 55 8.33 13.74 -5.03
C THR A 55 8.47 15.10 -4.36
N ILE A 56 9.57 15.83 -4.62
CA ILE A 56 9.81 17.16 -4.06
C ILE A 56 8.73 18.14 -4.55
N GLU A 57 8.41 18.15 -5.83
CA GLU A 57 7.39 19.03 -6.41
C GLU A 57 6.03 18.85 -5.73
N VAL A 58 5.53 17.61 -5.65
CA VAL A 58 4.22 17.32 -5.04
C VAL A 58 4.22 17.68 -3.56
N LEU A 59 5.24 17.31 -2.80
CA LEU A 59 5.31 17.60 -1.37
C LEU A 59 5.50 19.08 -1.09
N THR A 60 6.27 19.80 -1.88
CA THR A 60 6.43 21.26 -1.77
C THR A 60 5.11 21.95 -2.06
N TYR A 61 4.39 21.53 -3.10
CA TYR A 61 3.06 22.05 -3.40
C TYR A 61 2.08 21.86 -2.23
N LEU A 62 2.07 20.70 -1.59
CA LEU A 62 1.26 20.46 -0.39
C LEU A 62 1.69 21.37 0.77
N LYS A 63 3.00 21.51 1.02
CA LYS A 63 3.57 22.35 2.08
C LYS A 63 3.20 23.82 1.90
N ASP A 64 3.34 24.35 0.69
CA ASP A 64 3.01 25.73 0.36
C ASP A 64 1.52 26.03 0.52
N ASN A 65 0.67 25.01 0.44
CA ASN A 65 -0.78 25.10 0.69
C ASN A 65 -1.15 24.69 2.14
N GLY A 66 -0.17 24.62 3.04
CA GLY A 66 -0.38 24.40 4.47
C GLY A 66 -0.75 22.97 4.84
N ILE A 67 -0.47 21.98 3.99
CA ILE A 67 -0.66 20.55 4.28
C ILE A 67 0.65 19.97 4.78
N THR A 68 0.58 19.23 5.89
CA THR A 68 1.72 18.50 6.46
C THR A 68 1.31 17.03 6.59
N PRO A 69 1.78 16.15 5.69
CA PRO A 69 1.53 14.72 5.83
C PRO A 69 2.24 14.17 7.05
N LYS A 70 1.57 13.28 7.77
CA LYS A 70 2.18 12.52 8.85
C LYS A 70 2.96 11.33 8.32
N TRP A 71 2.45 10.68 7.28
CA TRP A 71 3.07 9.54 6.63
C TRP A 71 3.20 9.79 5.12
N ILE A 72 4.26 9.24 4.53
CA ILE A 72 4.50 9.30 3.09
C ILE A 72 4.95 7.90 2.65
N GLN A 73 4.24 7.29 1.71
CA GLN A 73 4.64 6.03 1.09
C GLN A 73 5.45 6.29 -0.17
N VAL A 74 6.58 5.61 -0.29
CA VAL A 74 7.45 5.61 -1.47
C VAL A 74 7.15 4.34 -2.28
N GLY A 75 6.25 4.45 -3.23
CA GLY A 75 5.70 3.33 -3.99
C GLY A 75 4.54 2.65 -3.28
N ASN A 76 3.62 2.09 -4.07
CA ASN A 76 2.46 1.33 -3.63
C ASN A 76 2.65 -0.15 -3.92
N GLU A 77 2.47 -1.02 -2.89
CA GLU A 77 2.52 -2.49 -3.01
C GLU A 77 3.74 -3.04 -3.79
N THR A 78 4.93 -2.62 -3.39
CA THR A 78 6.17 -2.80 -4.13
C THR A 78 6.84 -4.17 -3.93
N ARG A 79 6.06 -5.27 -3.74
CA ARG A 79 6.67 -6.60 -3.54
C ARG A 79 7.59 -7.03 -4.68
N ASN A 80 7.27 -6.63 -5.91
CA ASN A 80 8.07 -6.89 -7.10
C ASN A 80 8.99 -5.70 -7.47
N GLY A 81 9.13 -4.72 -6.57
CA GLY A 81 9.76 -3.44 -6.87
C GLY A 81 8.76 -2.46 -7.48
N PHE A 82 9.25 -1.34 -8.01
CA PHE A 82 8.45 -0.31 -8.72
C PHE A 82 9.27 0.30 -9.86
N LEU A 83 8.63 1.05 -10.75
CA LEU A 83 9.26 1.57 -11.96
C LEU A 83 9.85 0.43 -12.83
N TRP A 84 9.02 -0.55 -13.11
CA TRP A 84 9.23 -1.58 -14.13
C TRP A 84 7.96 -1.70 -14.97
N THR A 85 8.08 -2.09 -16.24
CA THR A 85 6.97 -2.06 -17.19
C THR A 85 6.68 -3.45 -17.74
N VAL A 86 5.40 -3.81 -17.76
CA VAL A 86 4.90 -5.01 -18.45
C VAL A 86 4.22 -4.64 -19.76
N GLU A 87 4.15 -5.59 -20.68
CA GLU A 87 3.29 -5.44 -21.85
C GLU A 87 1.84 -5.28 -21.39
N SER A 88 1.23 -4.15 -21.74
CA SER A 88 -0.08 -3.73 -21.23
C SER A 88 -1.02 -3.33 -22.36
N ASN A 89 -2.33 -3.31 -22.08
CA ASN A 89 -3.31 -2.68 -22.94
C ASN A 89 -3.31 -1.14 -22.75
N GLU A 90 -4.17 -0.45 -23.48
CA GLU A 90 -4.29 1.02 -23.44
C GLU A 90 -4.69 1.60 -22.07
N TYR A 91 -5.21 0.78 -21.15
CA TYR A 91 -5.58 1.16 -19.77
C TYR A 91 -4.52 0.77 -18.73
N GLY A 92 -3.32 0.34 -19.17
CA GLY A 92 -2.24 -0.08 -18.27
C GLY A 92 -2.40 -1.46 -17.65
N TRP A 93 -3.47 -2.23 -18.03
CA TRP A 93 -3.63 -3.59 -17.55
C TRP A 93 -2.66 -4.55 -18.23
N PRO A 94 -1.98 -5.42 -17.47
CA PRO A 94 -1.07 -6.41 -18.04
C PRO A 94 -1.75 -7.29 -19.08
N LYS A 95 -1.07 -7.52 -20.19
CA LYS A 95 -1.44 -8.58 -21.11
C LYS A 95 -0.85 -9.90 -20.61
N LEU A 96 -1.69 -10.90 -20.49
CA LEU A 96 -1.28 -12.24 -20.10
C LEU A 96 -1.00 -13.10 -21.34
N ASP A 97 0.05 -13.93 -21.28
CA ASP A 97 0.31 -14.96 -22.26
C ASP A 97 -0.70 -16.13 -22.12
N GLU A 98 -0.57 -17.17 -22.96
CA GLU A 98 -1.44 -18.34 -22.94
C GLU A 98 -1.36 -19.14 -21.61
N ASN A 99 -0.34 -18.91 -20.79
CA ASN A 99 -0.14 -19.54 -19.50
C ASN A 99 -0.54 -18.63 -18.33
N GLY A 100 -1.06 -17.43 -18.63
CA GLY A 100 -1.45 -16.44 -17.62
C GLY A 100 -0.30 -15.60 -17.04
N ASN A 101 0.88 -15.59 -17.69
CA ASN A 101 2.03 -14.81 -17.23
C ASN A 101 2.08 -13.45 -17.91
N THR A 102 2.67 -12.48 -17.22
CA THR A 102 2.99 -11.15 -17.75
C THR A 102 4.36 -11.16 -18.41
N THR A 103 4.56 -10.32 -19.45
CA THR A 103 5.85 -10.08 -20.07
C THR A 103 6.43 -8.77 -19.57
N ILE A 104 7.56 -8.83 -18.84
CA ILE A 104 8.31 -7.64 -18.45
C ILE A 104 9.07 -7.12 -19.68
N ILE A 105 8.79 -5.89 -20.09
CA ILE A 105 9.45 -5.22 -21.22
C ILE A 105 10.51 -4.22 -20.77
N GLU A 106 10.42 -3.73 -19.54
CA GLU A 106 11.45 -2.93 -18.88
C GLU A 106 11.48 -3.27 -17.38
N SER A 107 12.67 -3.58 -16.85
CA SER A 107 12.83 -4.14 -15.51
C SER A 107 13.59 -3.24 -14.55
N MET A 108 13.69 -1.93 -14.80
CA MET A 108 14.60 -1.03 -14.10
C MET A 108 14.57 -1.17 -12.57
N GLY A 109 13.42 -0.98 -11.96
CA GLY A 109 13.24 -1.11 -10.51
C GLY A 109 12.63 -2.43 -10.07
N HIS A 110 12.72 -3.49 -10.90
CA HIS A 110 12.18 -4.80 -10.54
C HIS A 110 13.09 -5.52 -9.54
N VAL A 111 12.55 -5.92 -8.39
CA VAL A 111 13.31 -6.41 -7.23
C VAL A 111 14.21 -7.61 -7.52
N VAL A 112 13.77 -8.53 -8.39
CA VAL A 112 14.53 -9.75 -8.72
C VAL A 112 15.57 -9.47 -9.81
N ASN A 113 15.19 -8.67 -10.84
CA ASN A 113 16.03 -8.44 -12.01
C ASN A 113 17.11 -7.38 -11.72
N ASN A 114 16.78 -6.35 -10.94
CA ASN A 114 17.65 -5.22 -10.65
C ASN A 114 17.54 -4.78 -9.17
N PRO A 115 17.91 -5.65 -8.20
CA PRO A 115 17.71 -5.38 -6.78
C PRO A 115 18.41 -4.11 -6.29
N GLU A 116 19.61 -3.82 -6.81
CA GLU A 116 20.37 -2.61 -6.45
C GLU A 116 19.69 -1.33 -6.98
N GLN A 117 19.13 -1.39 -8.19
CA GLN A 117 18.39 -0.25 -8.75
C GLN A 117 17.09 -0.01 -7.99
N TYR A 118 16.35 -1.08 -7.65
CA TYR A 118 15.18 -0.96 -6.80
C TYR A 118 15.49 -0.26 -5.48
N ALA A 119 16.51 -0.72 -4.78
CA ALA A 119 16.92 -0.11 -3.51
C ALA A 119 17.37 1.36 -3.66
N GLY A 120 18.09 1.67 -4.75
CA GLY A 120 18.55 3.05 -5.01
C GLY A 120 17.42 3.99 -5.41
N LEU A 121 16.40 3.52 -6.15
CA LEU A 121 15.19 4.29 -6.45
C LEU A 121 14.40 4.57 -5.17
N PHE A 122 14.23 3.56 -4.31
CA PHE A 122 13.56 3.75 -3.02
C PHE A 122 14.32 4.75 -2.14
N ALA A 123 15.64 4.66 -2.07
CA ALA A 123 16.48 5.61 -1.32
C ALA A 123 16.33 7.04 -1.84
N ALA A 124 16.28 7.25 -3.16
CA ALA A 124 16.05 8.57 -3.75
C ALA A 124 14.69 9.15 -3.34
N GLY A 125 13.63 8.32 -3.33
CA GLY A 125 12.31 8.73 -2.85
C GLY A 125 12.29 9.07 -1.37
N TYR A 126 12.94 8.25 -0.54
CA TYR A 126 13.09 8.52 0.90
C TYR A 126 13.77 9.87 1.16
N ASP A 127 14.93 10.10 0.54
CA ASP A 127 15.68 11.33 0.72
C ASP A 127 14.90 12.56 0.22
N ALA A 128 14.18 12.42 -0.89
CA ALA A 128 13.29 13.46 -1.41
C ALA A 128 12.17 13.81 -0.41
N CYS A 129 11.51 12.81 0.18
CA CYS A 129 10.51 13.03 1.23
C CYS A 129 11.09 13.79 2.42
N LYS A 130 12.25 13.34 2.93
CA LYS A 130 12.90 13.95 4.09
C LYS A 130 13.44 15.35 3.82
N SER A 131 13.76 15.69 2.57
CA SER A 131 14.20 17.04 2.20
C SER A 131 13.09 18.08 2.35
N VAL A 132 11.82 17.69 2.12
CA VAL A 132 10.66 18.60 2.24
C VAL A 132 10.03 18.53 3.62
N PHE A 133 9.84 17.31 4.16
CA PHE A 133 9.24 17.03 5.45
C PHE A 133 10.15 16.14 6.31
N PRO A 134 11.15 16.71 7.00
CA PRO A 134 12.11 15.93 7.79
C PRO A 134 11.47 15.05 8.87
N ASP A 135 10.35 15.50 9.43
CA ASP A 135 9.64 14.83 10.52
C ASP A 135 8.56 13.85 10.04
N ALA A 136 8.24 13.80 8.74
CA ALA A 136 7.30 12.84 8.22
C ALA A 136 7.83 11.41 8.32
N ILE A 137 6.96 10.47 8.61
CA ILE A 137 7.27 9.03 8.66
C ILE A 137 7.23 8.50 7.22
N VAL A 138 8.38 8.11 6.68
CA VAL A 138 8.47 7.55 5.33
C VAL A 138 8.33 6.03 5.40
N MET A 139 7.41 5.51 4.57
CA MET A 139 7.01 4.11 4.60
C MET A 139 7.44 3.37 3.34
N VAL A 140 7.83 2.10 3.52
CA VAL A 140 7.81 1.09 2.47
C VAL A 140 6.49 0.35 2.53
N HIS A 141 5.83 0.12 1.40
CA HIS A 141 4.54 -0.56 1.35
C HIS A 141 4.62 -1.84 0.51
N LEU A 142 4.25 -2.96 1.12
CA LEU A 142 4.16 -4.27 0.48
C LEU A 142 2.76 -4.85 0.69
N ASP A 143 2.28 -5.59 -0.30
CA ASP A 143 1.05 -6.37 -0.19
C ASP A 143 1.26 -7.71 0.53
N ASN A 144 0.21 -8.53 0.57
CA ASN A 144 0.24 -9.87 1.19
C ASN A 144 0.87 -9.86 2.60
N GLY A 145 0.37 -9.01 3.49
CA GLY A 145 0.88 -8.85 4.85
C GLY A 145 1.06 -10.14 5.65
N PHE A 146 0.40 -11.22 5.22
CA PHE A 146 0.50 -12.56 5.79
C PHE A 146 1.73 -13.36 5.31
N ASP A 147 2.47 -12.90 4.29
CA ASP A 147 3.58 -13.64 3.69
C ASP A 147 4.93 -13.17 4.26
N LYS A 148 5.35 -13.82 5.31
CA LYS A 148 6.60 -13.52 6.00
C LYS A 148 7.84 -13.60 5.11
N ASP A 149 7.90 -14.59 4.22
CA ASP A 149 9.08 -14.82 3.38
C ASP A 149 9.21 -13.73 2.32
N LEU A 150 8.08 -13.26 1.78
CA LEU A 150 8.01 -12.11 0.88
C LEU A 150 8.61 -10.86 1.55
N TYR A 151 8.18 -10.56 2.79
CA TYR A 151 8.68 -9.41 3.54
C TYR A 151 10.16 -9.54 3.88
N ASP A 152 10.59 -10.71 4.31
CA ASP A 152 11.99 -10.98 4.62
C ASP A 152 12.89 -10.80 3.40
N PHE A 153 12.44 -11.24 2.24
CA PHE A 153 13.13 -11.09 0.97
C PHE A 153 13.20 -9.61 0.54
N ASN A 154 12.04 -8.96 0.37
CA ASN A 154 11.97 -7.61 -0.19
C ASN A 154 12.69 -6.58 0.69
N LEU A 155 12.36 -6.54 2.00
CA LEU A 155 13.01 -5.65 2.95
C LEU A 155 14.50 -5.98 3.12
N GLY A 156 14.87 -7.25 2.96
CA GLY A 156 16.27 -7.68 2.92
C GLY A 156 17.04 -7.07 1.75
N VAL A 157 16.44 -7.03 0.57
CA VAL A 157 17.01 -6.41 -0.64
C VAL A 157 17.19 -4.89 -0.42
N LEU A 158 16.16 -4.21 0.05
CA LEU A 158 16.23 -2.77 0.34
C LEU A 158 17.33 -2.45 1.35
N LYS A 159 17.40 -3.21 2.44
CA LYS A 159 18.42 -3.02 3.49
C LYS A 159 19.83 -3.29 2.97
N ALA A 160 20.02 -4.34 2.18
CA ALA A 160 21.32 -4.65 1.57
C ALA A 160 21.78 -3.55 0.61
N GLY A 161 20.88 -2.92 -0.11
CA GLY A 161 21.13 -1.77 -0.99
C GLY A 161 21.27 -0.43 -0.26
N GLY A 162 21.20 -0.43 1.08
CA GLY A 162 21.38 0.78 1.90
C GLY A 162 20.16 1.71 1.99
N ALA A 163 19.01 1.27 1.49
CA ALA A 163 17.76 2.01 1.62
C ALA A 163 17.31 2.13 3.09
N LYS A 164 16.59 3.19 3.40
CA LYS A 164 16.06 3.49 4.73
C LYS A 164 14.57 3.69 4.66
N TRP A 165 13.88 3.33 5.69
CA TRP A 165 12.46 3.62 5.93
C TRP A 165 12.23 3.81 7.43
N ASP A 166 11.16 4.50 7.79
CA ASP A 166 10.80 4.75 9.19
C ASP A 166 9.72 3.77 9.67
N MET A 167 8.90 3.25 8.75
CA MET A 167 7.77 2.37 9.05
C MET A 167 7.52 1.41 7.88
N ILE A 168 6.96 0.23 8.18
CA ILE A 168 6.53 -0.74 7.17
C ILE A 168 5.01 -0.65 7.03
N GLY A 169 4.53 -0.43 5.81
CA GLY A 169 3.13 -0.56 5.41
C GLY A 169 2.81 -1.95 4.88
N MET A 170 1.64 -2.48 5.24
CA MET A 170 1.15 -3.79 4.78
C MET A 170 -0.24 -3.68 4.19
N SER A 171 -0.52 -4.30 3.06
CA SER A 171 -1.89 -4.60 2.65
C SER A 171 -2.32 -5.96 3.22
N LEU A 172 -3.54 -6.01 3.74
CA LEU A 172 -4.17 -7.24 4.22
C LEU A 172 -5.57 -7.39 3.63
N TYR A 173 -5.70 -8.21 2.61
CA TYR A 173 -6.97 -8.53 1.97
C TYR A 173 -7.24 -10.04 2.02
N PRO A 174 -7.92 -10.55 3.08
CA PRO A 174 -8.22 -11.99 3.17
C PRO A 174 -8.97 -12.50 1.94
N TYR A 175 -9.90 -11.70 1.39
CA TYR A 175 -10.63 -12.05 0.17
C TYR A 175 -9.66 -12.33 -1.00
N TRP A 176 -8.75 -11.40 -1.32
CA TRP A 176 -7.83 -11.58 -2.44
C TRP A 176 -6.81 -12.69 -2.20
N ALA A 177 -6.44 -12.94 -0.95
CA ALA A 177 -5.57 -14.04 -0.59
C ALA A 177 -6.20 -15.40 -0.92
N MET A 178 -7.51 -15.56 -0.68
CA MET A 178 -8.27 -16.77 -1.02
C MET A 178 -8.57 -16.85 -2.52
N ASP A 179 -9.06 -15.77 -3.12
CA ASP A 179 -9.42 -15.71 -4.54
C ASP A 179 -8.21 -15.97 -5.46
N GLY A 180 -7.02 -15.49 -5.06
CA GLY A 180 -5.75 -15.76 -5.74
C GLY A 180 -5.11 -17.11 -5.42
N GLY A 181 -5.72 -17.93 -4.57
CA GLY A 181 -5.21 -19.25 -4.19
C GLY A 181 -3.97 -19.24 -3.30
N PHE A 182 -3.67 -18.11 -2.65
CA PHE A 182 -2.54 -18.00 -1.72
C PHE A 182 -2.87 -18.54 -0.33
N ARG A 183 -4.15 -18.52 0.05
CA ARG A 183 -4.66 -18.93 1.36
C ARG A 183 -5.98 -19.69 1.22
N ASP A 184 -6.25 -20.58 2.18
CA ASP A 184 -7.47 -21.39 2.20
C ASP A 184 -8.61 -20.67 2.95
N ASP A 185 -8.28 -19.81 3.93
CA ASP A 185 -9.26 -19.14 4.77
C ASP A 185 -8.79 -17.78 5.30
N ALA A 186 -9.75 -16.94 5.70
CA ALA A 186 -9.50 -15.61 6.21
C ALA A 186 -8.88 -15.62 7.63
N GLU A 187 -9.22 -16.60 8.46
CA GLU A 187 -8.82 -16.66 9.87
C GLU A 187 -7.31 -16.86 9.99
N THR A 188 -6.76 -17.83 9.25
CA THR A 188 -5.31 -18.06 9.21
C THR A 188 -4.59 -16.90 8.51
N THR A 189 -5.17 -16.32 7.46
CA THR A 189 -4.62 -15.16 6.76
C THR A 189 -4.43 -13.98 7.73
N ILE A 190 -5.42 -13.67 8.56
CA ILE A 190 -5.33 -12.62 9.57
C ILE A 190 -4.29 -12.98 10.64
N THR A 191 -4.31 -14.21 11.15
CA THR A 191 -3.34 -14.67 12.16
C THR A 191 -1.91 -14.50 11.66
N ASP A 192 -1.61 -15.00 10.46
CA ASP A 192 -0.27 -14.93 9.86
C ASP A 192 0.18 -13.46 9.65
N CYS A 193 -0.75 -12.56 9.28
CA CYS A 193 -0.44 -11.14 9.16
C CYS A 193 -0.05 -10.51 10.51
N ILE A 194 -0.81 -10.80 11.57
CA ILE A 194 -0.51 -10.31 12.94
C ILE A 194 0.86 -10.84 13.43
N GLU A 195 1.17 -12.11 13.14
CA GLU A 195 2.48 -12.68 13.46
C GLU A 195 3.59 -12.02 12.63
N ASN A 196 3.36 -11.77 11.35
CA ASN A 196 4.32 -11.11 10.47
C ASN A 196 4.60 -9.66 10.91
N ILE A 197 3.59 -8.91 11.37
CA ILE A 197 3.78 -7.58 11.96
C ILE A 197 4.83 -7.63 13.08
N LYS A 198 4.69 -8.57 14.03
CA LYS A 198 5.66 -8.74 15.11
C LYS A 198 7.04 -9.13 14.59
N HIS A 199 7.06 -10.04 13.61
CA HIS A 199 8.31 -10.53 13.05
C HIS A 199 9.12 -9.41 12.39
N VAL A 200 8.52 -8.70 11.43
CA VAL A 200 9.24 -7.65 10.68
C VAL A 200 9.54 -6.44 11.54
N GLY A 201 8.63 -6.03 12.42
CA GLY A 201 8.88 -4.93 13.35
C GLY A 201 10.08 -5.20 14.26
N LYS A 202 10.18 -6.41 14.80
CA LYS A 202 11.35 -6.82 15.62
C LYS A 202 12.62 -6.97 14.76
N LYS A 203 12.51 -7.59 13.58
CA LYS A 203 13.66 -7.86 12.70
C LYS A 203 14.29 -6.60 12.13
N PHE A 204 13.46 -5.62 11.74
CA PHE A 204 13.92 -4.39 11.12
C PHE A 204 13.96 -3.20 12.09
N GLY A 205 13.43 -3.36 13.31
CA GLY A 205 13.51 -2.36 14.39
C GLY A 205 12.67 -1.12 14.12
N CYS A 206 11.50 -1.27 13.51
CA CYS A 206 10.58 -0.17 13.19
C CYS A 206 9.11 -0.54 13.43
N ASP A 207 8.26 0.48 13.49
CA ASP A 207 6.83 0.32 13.57
C ASP A 207 6.25 -0.20 12.26
N VAL A 208 5.06 -0.79 12.34
CA VAL A 208 4.31 -1.36 11.22
C VAL A 208 2.89 -0.77 11.22
N MET A 209 2.27 -0.70 10.06
CA MET A 209 0.89 -0.28 9.89
C MET A 209 0.21 -1.13 8.81
N ILE A 210 -1.03 -1.57 9.04
CA ILE A 210 -1.87 -2.06 7.96
C ILE A 210 -2.40 -0.81 7.24
N VAL A 211 -1.86 -0.54 6.06
CA VAL A 211 -2.16 0.68 5.29
C VAL A 211 -3.28 0.48 4.28
N GLU A 212 -3.60 -0.78 4.00
CA GLU A 212 -4.75 -1.15 3.19
C GLU A 212 -5.40 -2.43 3.74
N THR A 213 -6.72 -2.42 3.80
CA THR A 213 -7.54 -3.60 3.99
C THR A 213 -8.91 -3.38 3.37
N GLY A 214 -9.67 -4.44 3.15
CA GLY A 214 -11.03 -4.40 2.66
C GLY A 214 -11.71 -5.75 2.84
N PHE A 215 -13.03 -5.72 3.04
CA PHE A 215 -13.83 -6.91 3.31
C PHE A 215 -15.10 -6.91 2.43
N LEU A 216 -15.59 -8.10 2.11
CA LEU A 216 -16.67 -8.27 1.15
C LEU A 216 -17.96 -7.56 1.58
N VAL A 217 -18.53 -6.77 0.67
CA VAL A 217 -19.86 -6.17 0.80
C VAL A 217 -20.82 -6.93 -0.11
N ASP A 218 -21.92 -7.40 0.46
CA ASP A 218 -23.04 -7.99 -0.26
C ASP A 218 -24.35 -7.58 0.42
N GLU A 219 -25.00 -6.53 -0.07
CA GLU A 219 -26.23 -6.00 0.52
C GLU A 219 -27.39 -7.01 0.51
N SER A 220 -27.33 -8.02 -0.36
CA SER A 220 -28.34 -9.10 -0.42
C SER A 220 -28.11 -10.16 0.66
N LYS A 221 -26.96 -10.15 1.34
CA LYS A 221 -26.53 -11.15 2.34
C LYS A 221 -26.03 -10.47 3.62
N PRO A 222 -26.92 -10.09 4.52
CA PRO A 222 -26.53 -9.45 5.79
C PRO A 222 -25.50 -10.26 6.60
N GLU A 223 -25.55 -11.59 6.52
CA GLU A 223 -24.61 -12.49 7.18
C GLU A 223 -23.17 -12.33 6.66
N VAL A 224 -23.00 -12.03 5.37
CA VAL A 224 -21.68 -11.75 4.77
C VAL A 224 -21.12 -10.45 5.31
N MET A 225 -21.94 -9.41 5.39
CA MET A 225 -21.52 -8.12 5.93
C MET A 225 -21.19 -8.19 7.44
N GLU A 226 -21.94 -8.99 8.19
CA GLU A 226 -21.65 -9.21 9.61
C GLU A 226 -20.36 -10.00 9.82
N GLU A 227 -20.09 -10.98 8.96
CA GLU A 227 -18.81 -11.69 8.94
C GLU A 227 -17.64 -10.74 8.63
N SER A 228 -17.80 -9.88 7.61
CA SER A 228 -16.83 -8.85 7.24
C SER A 228 -16.56 -7.88 8.41
N ARG A 229 -17.62 -7.46 9.13
CA ARG A 229 -17.50 -6.66 10.33
C ARG A 229 -16.67 -7.36 11.41
N ARG A 230 -16.95 -8.64 11.68
CA ARG A 230 -16.21 -9.44 12.68
C ARG A 230 -14.74 -9.58 12.31
N GLN A 231 -14.44 -9.85 11.04
CA GLN A 231 -13.07 -9.98 10.55
C GLN A 231 -12.31 -8.67 10.69
N LEU A 232 -12.92 -7.55 10.29
CA LEU A 232 -12.31 -6.22 10.46
C LEU A 232 -12.10 -5.87 11.95
N ALA A 233 -13.09 -6.11 12.80
CA ALA A 233 -12.95 -5.90 14.25
C ALA A 233 -11.81 -6.75 14.84
N ARG A 234 -11.67 -8.01 14.39
CA ARG A 234 -10.56 -8.88 14.77
C ARG A 234 -9.21 -8.30 14.33
N VAL A 235 -9.09 -7.86 13.08
CA VAL A 235 -7.84 -7.22 12.56
C VAL A 235 -7.48 -6.02 13.43
N ILE A 236 -8.42 -5.13 13.72
CA ILE A 236 -8.16 -3.94 14.55
C ILE A 236 -7.73 -4.35 15.95
N ARG A 237 -8.48 -5.22 16.62
CA ARG A 237 -8.21 -5.67 17.98
C ARG A 237 -6.84 -6.34 18.09
N GLU A 238 -6.57 -7.34 17.25
CA GLU A 238 -5.31 -8.08 17.33
C GLU A 238 -4.10 -7.23 16.93
N SER A 239 -4.28 -6.27 16.01
CA SER A 239 -3.26 -5.28 15.71
C SER A 239 -2.87 -4.44 16.93
N ILE A 240 -3.83 -4.14 17.81
CA ILE A 240 -3.59 -3.37 19.05
C ILE A 240 -3.01 -4.28 20.14
N GLU A 241 -3.69 -5.41 20.41
CA GLU A 241 -3.43 -6.23 21.59
C GLU A 241 -2.29 -7.22 21.42
N ASN A 242 -2.09 -7.76 20.20
CA ASN A 242 -1.22 -8.90 19.95
C ASN A 242 0.11 -8.54 19.23
N THR A 243 0.44 -7.25 19.05
CA THR A 243 1.63 -6.84 18.32
C THR A 243 2.71 -6.16 19.18
N ASP A 244 2.61 -6.23 20.50
CA ASP A 244 3.54 -5.59 21.44
C ASP A 244 3.71 -4.07 21.18
N GLY A 245 2.65 -3.42 20.70
CA GLY A 245 2.64 -1.99 20.32
C GLY A 245 3.38 -1.65 19.03
N ILE A 246 3.80 -2.65 18.26
CA ILE A 246 4.49 -2.45 16.96
C ILE A 246 3.51 -1.92 15.90
N CYS A 247 2.29 -2.46 15.82
CA CYS A 247 1.28 -1.95 14.91
C CYS A 247 0.72 -0.60 15.37
N LYS A 248 0.68 0.38 14.45
CA LYS A 248 0.23 1.76 14.77
C LYS A 248 -1.16 2.09 14.26
N GLY A 249 -1.78 1.20 13.51
CA GLY A 249 -3.14 1.42 13.02
C GLY A 249 -3.51 0.54 11.84
N VAL A 250 -4.76 0.70 11.44
CA VAL A 250 -5.37 0.01 10.31
C VAL A 250 -6.10 1.04 9.46
N PHE A 251 -5.76 1.13 8.19
CA PHE A 251 -6.49 1.90 7.19
C PHE A 251 -7.37 0.97 6.36
N TYR A 252 -8.59 1.41 6.11
CA TYR A 252 -9.49 0.76 5.16
C TYR A 252 -9.32 1.44 3.79
N TRP A 253 -9.12 0.66 2.73
CA TRP A 253 -8.94 1.19 1.38
C TRP A 253 -10.30 1.44 0.72
N GLU A 254 -10.52 2.67 0.24
CA GLU A 254 -11.74 3.11 -0.44
C GLU A 254 -13.04 2.59 0.20
N PRO A 255 -13.28 2.81 1.52
CA PRO A 255 -14.46 2.27 2.18
C PRO A 255 -15.78 2.78 1.56
N GLU A 256 -15.78 3.99 1.01
CA GLU A 256 -16.94 4.65 0.38
C GLU A 256 -17.21 4.21 -1.07
N CYS A 257 -16.37 3.33 -1.64
CA CYS A 257 -16.59 2.81 -2.97
C CYS A 257 -17.87 1.97 -3.05
N ARG A 258 -18.64 2.17 -4.12
CA ARG A 258 -19.89 1.42 -4.33
C ARG A 258 -19.60 -0.05 -4.63
N PRO A 259 -20.41 -1.01 -4.13
CA PRO A 259 -20.22 -2.44 -4.38
C PRO A 259 -20.17 -2.81 -5.86
N SER A 260 -20.92 -2.11 -6.72
CA SER A 260 -20.89 -2.29 -8.18
C SER A 260 -19.55 -1.90 -8.83
N GLN A 261 -18.75 -1.07 -8.16
CA GLN A 261 -17.44 -0.64 -8.62
C GLN A 261 -16.31 -1.43 -7.94
N TYR A 262 -16.43 -1.67 -6.63
CA TYR A 262 -15.45 -2.40 -5.86
C TYR A 262 -16.08 -3.15 -4.69
N LYS A 263 -16.04 -4.48 -4.75
CA LYS A 263 -16.75 -5.37 -3.83
C LYS A 263 -16.18 -5.42 -2.40
N LEU A 264 -15.01 -4.84 -2.14
CA LEU A 264 -14.37 -4.81 -0.82
C LEU A 264 -14.45 -3.44 -0.15
N GLY A 265 -15.43 -2.61 -0.53
CA GLY A 265 -15.77 -1.38 0.17
C GLY A 265 -16.43 -1.64 1.53
N ALA A 266 -17.08 -0.60 2.09
CA ALA A 266 -17.83 -0.70 3.33
C ALA A 266 -19.11 0.14 3.32
N PHE A 267 -19.53 0.59 2.13
CA PHE A 267 -20.73 1.39 1.91
C PHE A 267 -21.69 0.66 1.01
N THR A 268 -22.97 1.05 1.08
CA THR A 268 -24.04 0.57 0.20
C THR A 268 -23.95 1.19 -1.19
N GLU A 269 -24.70 0.64 -2.16
CA GLU A 269 -24.74 1.18 -3.52
C GLU A 269 -25.24 2.64 -3.56
N ASP A 270 -26.08 3.07 -2.62
CA ASP A 270 -26.57 4.43 -2.49
C ASP A 270 -25.71 5.34 -1.59
N GLY A 271 -24.54 4.85 -1.13
CA GLY A 271 -23.50 5.65 -0.46
C GLY A 271 -23.67 5.79 1.06
N HIS A 272 -24.36 4.86 1.73
CA HIS A 272 -24.45 4.82 3.18
C HIS A 272 -23.46 3.82 3.81
N PRO A 273 -22.86 4.10 4.97
CA PRO A 273 -22.00 3.13 5.64
C PRO A 273 -22.79 1.87 6.04
N THR A 274 -22.20 0.71 5.81
CA THR A 274 -22.75 -0.58 6.27
C THR A 274 -22.30 -0.92 7.68
N VAL A 275 -22.80 -2.03 8.23
CA VAL A 275 -22.37 -2.55 9.54
C VAL A 275 -20.86 -2.80 9.64
N ILE A 276 -20.18 -3.00 8.50
CA ILE A 276 -18.72 -3.21 8.46
C ILE A 276 -17.99 -2.05 9.13
N MET A 277 -18.44 -0.80 8.91
CA MET A 277 -17.85 0.39 9.51
C MET A 277 -18.02 0.47 11.04
N ASP A 278 -18.95 -0.27 11.62
CA ASP A 278 -19.11 -0.33 13.07
C ASP A 278 -17.93 -1.02 13.77
N ALA A 279 -17.14 -1.81 13.04
CA ALA A 279 -15.90 -2.38 13.55
C ALA A 279 -14.91 -1.33 14.08
N PHE A 280 -14.89 -0.12 13.52
CA PHE A 280 -14.05 0.97 14.03
C PHE A 280 -14.54 1.57 15.37
N LYS A 281 -15.80 1.35 15.72
CA LYS A 281 -16.36 1.80 17.00
C LYS A 281 -16.34 0.69 18.06
N ASN A 282 -16.60 -0.55 17.64
CA ASN A 282 -16.88 -1.69 18.52
C ASN A 282 -15.92 -2.86 18.22
N TRP A 283 -14.63 -2.57 18.00
CA TRP A 283 -13.63 -3.60 17.71
C TRP A 283 -13.33 -4.54 18.88
N SER A 284 -13.69 -4.16 20.10
CA SER A 284 -13.51 -4.97 21.32
C SER A 284 -14.64 -5.96 21.57
N GLU A 285 -15.72 -5.92 20.80
CA GLU A 285 -16.86 -6.85 20.88
C GLU A 285 -16.66 -8.03 19.90
#